data_7e5c310c8ffb8ccb916f924f89b7499f
#
_entry.id   7e5c310c8ffb8ccb916f924f89b7499f
#
_cell.length_a   1.000
_cell.length_b   1.000
_cell.length_c   1.000
_cell.angle_alpha   90.00
_cell.angle_beta   90.00
_cell.angle_gamma   90.00
#
_symmetry.space_group_name_H-M   'P 1'
#
loop_
_entity.id
_entity.type
_entity.pdbx_description
1 polymer ?
#
loop_
_entity_poly.entity_id
_entity_poly.type
_entity_poly.pdbx_seq_one_letter_code
_entity_poly.pdbx_strand_id
1 'polypeptide(L)'
;MGSPFNGDTFIEQEFLYLKERFELTTAVETGTHEADTTVWLAKNFLKVVSCELDHDRVEKAKERFKRENVYVEMFEGSSDACMNWFIPHNGVGHDTIFFLDAHWNDYLPLLEELEAINRFDLHPVIAIHDFKEPTGQLGYDSYNEHEICLSYIKEKLDAI
;
A
#
# COMPACT_ATOMS: atom_id res chain seq x y z
N MET A 1 4.98 9.93 17.96
CA MET A 1 4.49 8.78 17.21
C MET A 1 3.24 9.25 16.50
N GLY A 2 3.19 9.07 15.19
CA GLY A 2 1.99 9.30 14.43
C GLY A 2 0.94 8.21 14.67
N SER A 3 -0.21 8.35 14.07
CA SER A 3 -1.26 7.34 14.08
C SER A 3 -1.33 6.66 12.72
N PRO A 4 -1.73 5.38 12.63
CA PRO A 4 -1.89 4.70 11.34
C PRO A 4 -2.90 5.45 10.47
N PHE A 5 -2.75 5.39 9.17
CA PHE A 5 -3.60 6.07 8.18
C PHE A 5 -3.82 7.56 8.51
N ASN A 6 -2.77 8.26 8.96
CA ASN A 6 -2.82 9.66 9.40
C ASN A 6 -3.86 9.95 10.50
N GLY A 7 -4.25 8.92 11.27
CA GLY A 7 -5.26 9.00 12.34
C GLY A 7 -6.70 8.80 11.87
N ASP A 8 -6.90 8.37 10.64
CA ASP A 8 -8.24 8.02 10.15
C ASP A 8 -8.66 6.63 10.66
N THR A 9 -9.45 6.63 11.72
CA THR A 9 -9.98 5.41 12.33
C THR A 9 -11.05 4.72 11.48
N PHE A 10 -11.63 5.41 10.49
CA PHE A 10 -12.56 4.79 9.55
C PHE A 10 -11.81 3.84 8.61
N ILE A 11 -10.66 4.26 8.09
CA ILE A 11 -9.83 3.39 7.25
C ILE A 11 -9.37 2.15 8.03
N GLU A 12 -8.99 2.31 9.31
CA GLU A 12 -8.65 1.14 10.15
C GLU A 12 -9.80 0.12 10.21
N GLN A 13 -11.03 0.59 10.41
CA GLN A 13 -12.21 -0.27 10.47
C GLN A 13 -12.51 -0.94 9.12
N GLU A 14 -12.38 -0.20 8.02
CA GLU A 14 -12.56 -0.74 6.66
C GLU A 14 -11.54 -1.83 6.35
N PHE A 15 -10.27 -1.65 6.73
CA PHE A 15 -9.25 -2.67 6.54
C PHE A 15 -9.57 -3.96 7.32
N LEU A 16 -10.04 -3.85 8.56
CA LEU A 16 -10.46 -5.01 9.34
C LEU A 16 -11.70 -5.68 8.75
N TYR A 17 -12.67 -4.90 8.28
CA TYR A 17 -13.85 -5.42 7.61
C TYR A 17 -13.47 -6.17 6.31
N LEU A 18 -12.63 -5.58 5.46
CA LEU A 18 -12.16 -6.20 4.23
C LEU A 18 -11.36 -7.47 4.52
N LYS A 19 -10.50 -7.44 5.54
CA LYS A 19 -9.75 -8.60 6.00
C LYS A 19 -10.66 -9.77 6.35
N GLU A 20 -11.70 -9.53 7.15
CA GLU A 20 -12.65 -10.59 7.54
C GLU A 20 -13.50 -11.03 6.34
N ARG A 21 -14.00 -10.07 5.55
CA ARG A 21 -14.91 -10.33 4.43
C ARG A 21 -14.29 -11.17 3.33
N PHE A 22 -13.00 -10.99 3.06
CA PHE A 22 -12.24 -11.63 1.98
C PHE A 22 -11.17 -12.60 2.49
N GLU A 23 -11.17 -12.91 3.80
CA GLU A 23 -10.23 -13.84 4.44
C GLU A 23 -8.76 -13.46 4.16
N LEU A 24 -8.45 -12.16 4.18
CA LEU A 24 -7.13 -11.66 3.82
C LEU A 24 -6.12 -11.94 4.94
N THR A 25 -4.97 -12.49 4.57
CA THR A 25 -3.88 -12.80 5.50
C THR A 25 -2.65 -11.96 5.29
N THR A 26 -2.47 -11.41 4.09
CA THR A 26 -1.29 -10.65 3.67
C THR A 26 -1.67 -9.20 3.40
N ALA A 27 -0.84 -8.26 3.87
CA ALA A 27 -0.91 -6.85 3.48
C ALA A 27 0.39 -6.43 2.79
N VAL A 28 0.25 -5.70 1.70
CA VAL A 28 1.35 -5.07 0.97
C VAL A 28 1.13 -3.57 1.00
N GLU A 29 2.10 -2.85 1.49
CA GLU A 29 2.08 -1.39 1.55
C GLU A 29 3.16 -0.81 0.64
N THR A 30 2.86 0.27 -0.12
CA THR A 30 3.82 1.09 -0.85
C THR A 30 3.95 2.46 -0.18
N GLY A 31 5.20 2.91 0.09
CA GLY A 31 5.44 4.14 0.85
C GLY A 31 5.37 3.96 2.37
N THR A 32 6.41 3.35 2.95
CA THR A 32 6.48 3.09 4.41
C THR A 32 6.49 4.36 5.26
N HIS A 33 7.13 5.42 4.78
CA HIS A 33 7.28 6.71 5.46
C HIS A 33 7.76 6.55 6.93
N GLU A 34 6.97 6.99 7.93
CA GLU A 34 7.29 6.85 9.37
C GLU A 34 6.88 5.49 9.95
N ALA A 35 6.38 4.57 9.13
CA ALA A 35 5.95 3.21 9.47
C ALA A 35 4.79 3.13 10.50
N ASP A 36 3.95 4.16 10.60
CA ASP A 36 2.80 4.14 11.50
C ASP A 36 1.75 3.13 11.02
N THR A 37 1.39 3.19 9.75
CA THR A 37 0.47 2.26 9.10
C THR A 37 1.08 0.86 9.00
N THR A 38 2.36 0.75 8.61
CA THR A 38 3.07 -0.53 8.50
C THR A 38 3.03 -1.33 9.80
N VAL A 39 3.30 -0.68 10.95
CA VAL A 39 3.24 -1.32 12.27
C VAL A 39 1.83 -1.77 12.60
N TRP A 40 0.81 -0.97 12.27
CA TRP A 40 -0.58 -1.34 12.46
C TRP A 40 -0.95 -2.57 11.60
N LEU A 41 -0.57 -2.57 10.33
CA LEU A 41 -0.75 -3.72 9.44
C LEU A 41 -0.09 -4.98 10.02
N ALA A 42 1.16 -4.88 10.50
CA ALA A 42 1.88 -6.01 11.06
C ALA A 42 1.31 -6.55 12.39
N LYS A 43 0.49 -5.77 13.09
CA LYS A 43 -0.26 -6.22 14.26
C LYS A 43 -1.59 -6.90 13.89
N ASN A 44 -2.09 -6.67 12.68
CA ASN A 44 -3.41 -7.14 12.24
C ASN A 44 -3.37 -8.22 11.15
N PHE A 45 -2.31 -8.32 10.36
CA PHE A 45 -2.15 -9.32 9.29
C PHE A 45 -1.07 -10.33 9.65
N LEU A 46 -1.15 -11.54 9.10
CA LEU A 46 -0.16 -12.59 9.34
C LEU A 46 1.17 -12.29 8.65
N LYS A 47 1.10 -11.62 7.51
CA LYS A 47 2.24 -11.23 6.71
C LYS A 47 2.11 -9.80 6.26
N VAL A 48 3.20 -9.04 6.36
CA VAL A 48 3.29 -7.68 5.82
C VAL A 48 4.56 -7.52 5.01
N VAL A 49 4.38 -6.95 3.83
CA VAL A 49 5.46 -6.50 2.95
C VAL A 49 5.33 -4.99 2.81
N SER A 50 6.40 -4.24 2.96
CA SER A 50 6.40 -2.80 2.73
C SER A 50 7.62 -2.36 1.94
N CYS A 51 7.51 -1.29 1.17
CA CYS A 51 8.62 -0.72 0.40
C CYS A 51 8.73 0.79 0.60
N GLU A 52 9.98 1.25 0.60
CA GLU A 52 10.34 2.65 0.80
C GLU A 52 11.54 3.00 -0.09
N LEU A 53 11.49 4.16 -0.70
CA LEU A 53 12.55 4.64 -1.58
C LEU A 53 13.73 5.24 -0.80
N ASP A 54 13.43 5.92 0.30
CA ASP A 54 14.43 6.64 1.11
C ASP A 54 15.13 5.69 2.08
N HIS A 55 16.45 5.56 1.92
CA HIS A 55 17.29 4.70 2.75
C HIS A 55 17.19 5.02 4.25
N ASP A 56 17.19 6.30 4.63
CA ASP A 56 17.15 6.70 6.03
C ASP A 56 15.79 6.33 6.67
N ARG A 57 14.72 6.41 5.91
CA ARG A 57 13.39 5.93 6.32
C ARG A 57 13.34 4.42 6.47
N VAL A 58 13.94 3.68 5.53
CA VAL A 58 14.06 2.21 5.61
C VAL A 58 14.73 1.80 6.91
N GLU A 59 15.87 2.40 7.26
CA GLU A 59 16.59 2.04 8.48
C GLU A 59 15.80 2.42 9.76
N LYS A 60 15.17 3.60 9.79
CA LYS A 60 14.26 4.00 10.89
C LYS A 60 13.08 3.06 11.05
N ALA A 61 12.48 2.63 9.93
CA ALA A 61 11.38 1.67 9.93
C ALA A 61 11.83 0.32 10.53
N LYS A 62 12.97 -0.22 10.09
CA LYS A 62 13.55 -1.46 10.65
C LYS A 62 13.82 -1.39 12.15
N GLU A 63 14.34 -0.25 12.63
CA GLU A 63 14.52 -0.02 14.08
C GLU A 63 13.17 0.03 14.81
N ARG A 64 12.19 0.67 14.21
CA ARG A 64 10.83 0.72 14.75
C ARG A 64 10.19 -0.66 14.83
N PHE A 65 10.31 -1.49 13.79
CA PHE A 65 9.77 -2.86 13.79
C PHE A 65 10.36 -3.69 14.93
N LYS A 66 11.67 -3.57 15.17
CA LYS A 66 12.34 -4.22 16.33
C LYS A 66 11.76 -3.73 17.66
N ARG A 67 11.60 -2.42 17.84
CA ARG A 67 11.05 -1.82 19.06
C ARG A 67 9.61 -2.23 19.33
N GLU A 68 8.78 -2.30 18.27
CA GLU A 68 7.37 -2.69 18.34
C GLU A 68 7.17 -4.22 18.38
N ASN A 69 8.24 -4.99 18.26
CA ASN A 69 8.24 -6.45 18.18
C ASN A 69 7.31 -6.99 17.09
N VAL A 70 7.37 -6.41 15.90
CA VAL A 70 6.66 -6.84 14.70
C VAL A 70 7.62 -7.29 13.61
N TYR A 71 7.16 -8.19 12.74
CA TYR A 71 7.91 -8.63 11.57
C TYR A 71 7.30 -8.05 10.30
N VAL A 72 8.13 -7.42 9.49
CA VAL A 72 7.78 -6.85 8.18
C VAL A 72 8.88 -7.18 7.19
N GLU A 73 8.50 -7.70 6.04
CA GLU A 73 9.43 -7.84 4.91
C GLU A 73 9.60 -6.47 4.25
N MET A 74 10.72 -5.82 4.55
CA MET A 74 11.02 -4.45 4.15
C MET A 74 11.93 -4.41 2.93
N PHE A 75 11.49 -3.74 1.87
CA PHE A 75 12.25 -3.52 0.64
C PHE A 75 12.64 -2.05 0.48
N GLU A 76 13.88 -1.83 0.03
CA GLU A 76 14.41 -0.52 -0.31
C GLU A 76 14.39 -0.35 -1.84
N GLY A 77 13.67 0.65 -2.32
CA GLY A 77 13.58 0.98 -3.74
C GLY A 77 12.24 1.59 -4.13
N SER A 78 12.08 1.88 -5.41
CA SER A 78 10.80 2.32 -5.94
C SER A 78 9.74 1.21 -5.82
N SER A 79 8.51 1.59 -5.55
CA SER A 79 7.44 0.63 -5.26
C SER A 79 7.18 -0.33 -6.42
N ASP A 80 7.16 0.17 -7.66
CA ASP A 80 6.99 -0.64 -8.88
C ASP A 80 8.10 -1.69 -9.05
N ALA A 81 9.37 -1.32 -8.85
CA ALA A 81 10.48 -2.24 -8.91
C ALA A 81 10.42 -3.30 -7.80
N CYS A 82 10.11 -2.86 -6.58
CA CYS A 82 9.93 -3.74 -5.43
C CYS A 82 8.78 -4.73 -5.67
N MET A 83 7.62 -4.27 -6.13
CA MET A 83 6.46 -5.11 -6.40
C MET A 83 6.75 -6.17 -7.48
N ASN A 84 7.39 -5.80 -8.58
CA ASN A 84 7.80 -6.72 -9.62
C ASN A 84 8.74 -7.82 -9.10
N TRP A 85 9.50 -7.53 -8.04
CA TRP A 85 10.38 -8.51 -7.42
C TRP A 85 9.66 -9.33 -6.35
N PHE A 86 8.95 -8.70 -5.39
CA PHE A 86 8.43 -9.47 -4.25
C PHE A 86 7.13 -10.24 -4.55
N ILE A 87 6.28 -9.77 -5.44
CA ILE A 87 5.02 -10.49 -5.75
C ILE A 87 5.31 -11.96 -6.10
N PRO A 88 6.18 -12.29 -7.06
CA PRO A 88 6.40 -13.68 -7.44
C PRO A 88 7.23 -14.48 -6.42
N HIS A 89 7.96 -13.82 -5.52
CA HIS A 89 8.92 -14.50 -4.64
C HIS A 89 8.47 -14.63 -3.19
N ASN A 90 7.54 -13.77 -2.75
CA ASN A 90 7.18 -13.65 -1.34
C ASN A 90 5.79 -14.20 -1.00
N GLY A 91 5.20 -15.06 -1.83
CA GLY A 91 3.91 -15.69 -1.54
C GLY A 91 2.77 -14.69 -1.41
N VAL A 92 2.81 -13.62 -2.20
CA VAL A 92 1.70 -12.69 -2.37
C VAL A 92 0.67 -13.37 -3.27
N GLY A 93 -0.58 -13.43 -2.85
CA GLY A 93 -1.63 -14.20 -3.51
C GLY A 93 -3.00 -13.51 -3.47
N HIS A 94 -4.04 -14.29 -3.72
CA HIS A 94 -5.44 -13.80 -3.73
C HIS A 94 -5.93 -13.33 -2.35
N ASP A 95 -5.28 -13.75 -1.27
CA ASP A 95 -5.56 -13.36 0.11
C ASP A 95 -4.81 -12.09 0.54
N THR A 96 -4.49 -11.24 -0.43
CA THR A 96 -3.69 -10.04 -0.23
C THR A 96 -4.53 -8.78 -0.37
N ILE A 97 -4.31 -7.83 0.53
CA ILE A 97 -4.69 -6.42 0.35
C ILE A 97 -3.45 -5.59 0.01
N PHE A 98 -3.53 -4.82 -1.07
CA PHE A 98 -2.55 -3.80 -1.39
C PHE A 98 -3.02 -2.44 -0.89
N PHE A 99 -2.18 -1.73 -0.15
CA PHE A 99 -2.35 -0.34 0.22
C PHE A 99 -1.33 0.49 -0.56
N LEU A 100 -1.82 1.18 -1.59
CA LEU A 100 -1.00 1.96 -2.51
C LEU A 100 -0.99 3.42 -2.05
N ASP A 101 0.13 3.84 -1.44
CA ASP A 101 0.34 5.15 -0.82
C ASP A 101 1.71 5.76 -1.18
N ALA A 102 2.42 5.18 -2.15
CA ALA A 102 3.73 5.69 -2.56
C ALA A 102 3.60 6.89 -3.49
N HIS A 103 4.27 7.95 -3.11
CA HIS A 103 4.48 9.13 -3.94
C HIS A 103 5.75 9.88 -3.49
N TRP A 104 6.42 10.58 -4.40
CA TRP A 104 7.53 11.45 -4.04
C TRP A 104 7.64 12.64 -5.00
N ASN A 105 7.70 13.85 -4.44
CA ASN A 105 7.64 15.10 -5.20
C ASN A 105 6.41 15.10 -6.12
N ASP A 106 6.63 15.25 -7.44
CA ASP A 106 5.58 15.25 -8.44
C ASP A 106 5.37 13.88 -9.11
N TYR A 107 6.01 12.81 -8.63
CA TYR A 107 5.89 11.47 -9.20
C TYR A 107 4.95 10.59 -8.40
N LEU A 108 4.01 9.98 -9.09
CA LEU A 108 3.05 9.02 -8.57
C LEU A 108 3.23 7.68 -9.30
N PRO A 109 3.73 6.61 -8.65
CA PRO A 109 3.98 5.31 -9.29
C PRO A 109 2.71 4.44 -9.44
N LEU A 110 1.53 4.95 -9.14
CA LEU A 110 0.28 4.19 -9.05
C LEU A 110 -0.03 3.36 -10.30
N LEU A 111 0.21 3.89 -11.50
CA LEU A 111 -0.08 3.15 -12.75
C LEU A 111 0.89 1.98 -12.93
N GLU A 112 2.15 2.16 -12.58
CA GLU A 112 3.20 1.13 -12.62
C GLU A 112 2.96 0.06 -11.55
N GLU A 113 2.46 0.45 -10.38
CA GLU A 113 2.06 -0.47 -9.31
C GLU A 113 0.87 -1.34 -9.73
N LEU A 114 -0.17 -0.74 -10.31
CA LEU A 114 -1.31 -1.49 -10.85
C LEU A 114 -0.89 -2.42 -11.99
N GLU A 115 0.04 -1.99 -12.85
CA GLU A 115 0.60 -2.85 -13.89
C GLU A 115 1.38 -4.03 -13.31
N ALA A 116 2.12 -3.82 -12.21
CA ALA A 116 2.82 -4.90 -11.52
C ALA A 116 1.83 -5.92 -10.94
N ILE A 117 0.72 -5.48 -10.36
CA ILE A 117 -0.35 -6.37 -9.85
C ILE A 117 -0.96 -7.18 -11.01
N ASN A 118 -1.33 -6.51 -12.11
CA ASN A 118 -1.94 -7.15 -13.28
C ASN A 118 -1.08 -8.25 -13.88
N ARG A 119 0.24 -8.04 -13.91
CA ARG A 119 1.20 -9.00 -14.49
C ARG A 119 1.14 -10.38 -13.85
N PHE A 120 0.68 -10.49 -12.60
CA PHE A 120 0.67 -11.73 -11.84
C PHE A 120 -0.72 -12.34 -11.66
N ASP A 121 -1.75 -11.79 -12.28
CA ASP A 121 -3.14 -12.34 -12.27
C ASP A 121 -3.66 -12.63 -10.83
N LEU A 122 -3.46 -11.68 -9.92
CA LEU A 122 -3.71 -11.90 -8.50
C LEU A 122 -5.16 -11.67 -8.07
N HIS A 123 -5.90 -10.80 -8.73
CA HIS A 123 -7.24 -10.34 -8.32
C HIS A 123 -7.35 -9.98 -6.81
N PRO A 124 -6.46 -9.15 -6.29
CA PRO A 124 -6.40 -8.83 -4.87
C PRO A 124 -7.43 -7.77 -4.48
N VAL A 125 -7.53 -7.49 -3.18
CA VAL A 125 -8.13 -6.22 -2.72
C VAL A 125 -7.11 -5.11 -2.86
N ILE A 126 -7.51 -3.97 -3.44
CA ILE A 126 -6.64 -2.80 -3.61
C ILE A 126 -7.28 -1.60 -2.92
N ALA A 127 -6.56 -0.99 -2.00
CA ALA A 127 -6.88 0.28 -1.37
C ALA A 127 -5.88 1.34 -1.84
N ILE A 128 -6.39 2.45 -2.35
CA ILE A 128 -5.56 3.55 -2.88
C ILE A 128 -5.77 4.77 -1.98
N HIS A 129 -4.68 5.29 -1.42
CA HIS A 129 -4.71 6.50 -0.61
C HIS A 129 -4.96 7.74 -1.48
N ASP A 130 -5.49 8.80 -0.87
CA ASP A 130 -5.76 10.10 -1.51
C ASP A 130 -6.59 10.03 -2.81
N PHE A 131 -7.43 8.99 -2.93
CA PHE A 131 -8.24 8.75 -4.11
C PHE A 131 -9.50 9.62 -4.13
N LYS A 132 -9.75 10.31 -5.24
CA LYS A 132 -10.97 11.08 -5.47
C LYS A 132 -12.15 10.13 -5.71
N GLU A 133 -12.95 9.93 -4.69
CA GLU A 133 -14.18 9.17 -4.80
C GLU A 133 -15.26 9.93 -5.61
N PRO A 134 -16.27 9.21 -6.19
CA PRO A 134 -17.22 9.83 -7.14
C PRO A 134 -18.03 11.01 -6.60
N THR A 135 -18.24 11.11 -5.28
CA THR A 135 -19.02 12.22 -4.69
C THR A 135 -18.17 13.46 -4.46
N GLY A 136 -16.84 13.33 -4.41
CA GLY A 136 -15.89 14.42 -4.14
C GLY A 136 -16.01 14.99 -2.71
N GLN A 137 -16.56 14.23 -1.77
CA GLN A 137 -16.74 14.67 -0.38
C GLN A 137 -15.50 14.41 0.49
N LEU A 138 -14.66 13.45 0.09
CA LEU A 138 -13.41 13.13 0.77
C LEU A 138 -12.26 13.92 0.16
N GLY A 139 -11.23 14.18 0.98
CA GLY A 139 -9.98 14.76 0.49
C GLY A 139 -9.29 13.85 -0.51
N TYR A 140 -8.63 14.42 -1.48
CA TYR A 140 -7.84 13.69 -2.48
C TYR A 140 -6.65 14.52 -2.92
N ASP A 141 -5.65 13.88 -3.53
CA ASP A 141 -4.47 14.53 -4.06
C ASP A 141 -4.40 14.48 -5.59
N SER A 142 -3.52 15.34 -6.13
CA SER A 142 -3.22 15.44 -7.55
C SER A 142 -1.72 15.48 -7.78
N TYR A 143 -1.24 14.76 -8.79
CA TYR A 143 0.17 14.74 -9.17
C TYR A 143 0.29 15.07 -10.66
N ASN A 144 1.18 15.99 -11.02
CA ASN A 144 1.37 16.43 -12.41
C ASN A 144 0.05 16.77 -13.13
N GLU A 145 -0.81 17.55 -12.47
CA GLU A 145 -2.14 17.96 -12.97
C GLU A 145 -3.16 16.80 -13.14
N HIS A 146 -2.83 15.59 -12.72
CA HIS A 146 -3.75 14.45 -12.71
C HIS A 146 -4.32 14.21 -11.31
N GLU A 147 -5.64 14.23 -11.19
CA GLU A 147 -6.33 13.78 -9.98
C GLU A 147 -6.25 12.25 -9.86
N ILE A 148 -5.98 11.74 -8.66
CA ILE A 148 -6.06 10.30 -8.40
C ILE A 148 -7.53 9.89 -8.38
N CYS A 149 -8.05 9.46 -9.51
CA CYS A 149 -9.48 9.15 -9.67
C CYS A 149 -9.69 7.94 -10.59
N LEU A 150 -10.94 7.45 -10.65
CA LEU A 150 -11.27 6.27 -11.45
C LEU A 150 -10.89 6.42 -12.93
N SER A 151 -11.08 7.60 -13.53
CA SER A 151 -10.72 7.81 -14.93
C SER A 151 -9.22 7.74 -15.19
N TYR A 152 -8.39 8.09 -14.19
CA TYR A 152 -6.93 8.03 -14.27
C TYR A 152 -6.43 6.59 -14.30
N ILE A 153 -7.02 5.71 -13.50
CA ILE A 153 -6.57 4.31 -13.33
C ILE A 153 -7.35 3.30 -14.17
N LYS A 154 -8.43 3.72 -14.84
CA LYS A 154 -9.41 2.81 -15.46
C LYS A 154 -8.80 1.78 -16.41
N GLU A 155 -7.89 2.19 -17.29
CA GLU A 155 -7.25 1.25 -18.25
C GLU A 155 -6.45 0.14 -17.55
N LYS A 156 -5.86 0.46 -16.39
CA LYS A 156 -5.11 -0.53 -15.62
C LYS A 156 -6.05 -1.44 -14.82
N LEU A 157 -7.19 -0.92 -14.34
CA LEU A 157 -8.20 -1.73 -13.64
C LEU A 157 -8.92 -2.70 -14.56
N ASP A 158 -9.25 -2.29 -15.78
CA ASP A 158 -9.96 -3.13 -16.75
C ASP A 158 -9.11 -4.36 -17.17
N ALA A 159 -7.83 -4.40 -16.80
CA ALA A 159 -6.91 -5.49 -17.05
C ALA A 159 -6.73 -6.44 -15.84
N ILE A 160 -7.21 -6.06 -14.65
CA ILE A 160 -7.24 -6.88 -13.42
C ILE A 160 -8.53 -7.70 -13.41
#